data_8955c8751a14009bbbf221e28e01b973
#
_entry.id   8955c8751a14009bbbf221e28e01b973
#
_cell.length_a   1.000
_cell.length_b   1.000
_cell.length_c   1.000
_cell.angle_alpha   90.00
_cell.angle_beta   90.00
_cell.angle_gamma   90.00
#
_symmetry.space_group_name_H-M   'P 1'
#
loop_
_entity.id
_entity.type
_entity.pdbx_description
1 polymer ?
#
loop_
_entity_poly.entity_id
_entity_poly.type
_entity_poly.pdbx_seq_one_letter_code
_entity_poly.pdbx_strand_id
1 'polypeptide(L)'
;YTGNVIITGEEGMDTLSLAKNMVREIQATDSNFSGKVAKISGHALNKKDTADTLSKLKNGALIICKASEMNDATANVLHKALQQESQGIVIILEDTKRDIDKFLEKHEKLRECFTARMDVEALSNNTLVAFGKQYAREMEYSIDELGELALHTRIEDMQTIDHVVTVVDVKQIVDEAIAHANKKTLKHFFDVLFANRYDDEDMII
;
A
#
# COMPACT_ATOMS: atom_id res chain seq x y z
N TYR A 1 26.18 3.47 -3.08
CA TYR A 1 24.80 3.96 -3.09
C TYR A 1 24.14 3.50 -1.79
N THR A 2 24.02 4.38 -0.83
CA THR A 2 23.25 4.09 0.38
C THR A 2 21.78 4.28 0.06
N GLY A 3 21.10 3.22 -0.36
CA GLY A 3 19.67 3.23 -0.68
C GLY A 3 18.76 3.24 0.56
N ASN A 4 19.17 3.90 1.63
CA ASN A 4 18.37 4.00 2.86
C ASN A 4 17.23 4.98 2.67
N VAL A 5 16.01 4.56 3.03
CA VAL A 5 14.77 5.28 2.76
C VAL A 5 13.91 5.37 4.01
N ILE A 6 13.26 6.50 4.19
CA ILE A 6 12.18 6.68 5.15
C ILE A 6 10.86 6.64 4.36
N ILE A 7 9.93 5.79 4.77
CA ILE A 7 8.57 5.75 4.24
C ILE A 7 7.61 6.09 5.36
N THR A 8 6.79 7.11 5.16
CA THR A 8 5.78 7.49 6.14
C THR A 8 4.38 7.46 5.54
N GLY A 9 3.40 7.27 6.39
CA GLY A 9 1.99 7.38 6.02
C GLY A 9 1.14 7.76 7.23
N GLU A 10 -0.15 7.88 7.03
CA GLU A 10 -1.11 8.00 8.12
C GLU A 10 -1.43 6.62 8.70
N GLU A 11 -1.95 6.60 9.91
CA GLU A 11 -2.43 5.36 10.54
C GLU A 11 -3.49 4.70 9.65
N GLY A 12 -3.42 3.38 9.49
CA GLY A 12 -4.31 2.62 8.59
C GLY A 12 -3.88 2.57 7.12
N MET A 13 -2.80 3.24 6.72
CA MET A 13 -2.23 3.11 5.37
C MET A 13 -1.28 1.92 5.27
N ASP A 14 -1.32 1.22 4.14
CA ASP A 14 -0.42 0.08 3.87
C ASP A 14 0.94 0.53 3.29
N THR A 15 1.67 1.32 4.08
CA THR A 15 3.03 1.74 3.76
C THR A 15 4.03 0.58 3.74
N LEU A 16 3.71 -0.50 4.47
CA LEU A 16 4.53 -1.70 4.48
C LEU A 16 4.55 -2.43 3.12
N SER A 17 3.43 -2.50 2.42
CA SER A 17 3.39 -3.07 1.07
C SER A 17 4.21 -2.23 0.10
N LEU A 18 4.22 -0.91 0.24
CA LEU A 18 5.07 -0.02 -0.53
C LEU A 18 6.56 -0.30 -0.27
N ALA A 19 6.96 -0.44 1.01
CA ALA A 19 8.33 -0.81 1.38
C ALA A 19 8.76 -2.15 0.78
N LYS A 20 7.89 -3.15 0.82
CA LYS A 20 8.15 -4.47 0.20
C LYS A 20 8.29 -4.40 -1.32
N ASN A 21 7.44 -3.61 -1.99
CA ASN A 21 7.52 -3.43 -3.44
C ASN A 21 8.82 -2.72 -3.82
N MET A 22 9.24 -1.71 -3.08
CA MET A 22 10.52 -1.04 -3.27
C MET A 22 11.71 -2.02 -3.15
N VAL A 23 11.70 -2.91 -2.16
CA VAL A 23 12.74 -3.94 -2.04
C VAL A 23 12.72 -4.89 -3.24
N ARG A 24 11.55 -5.27 -3.76
CA ARG A 24 11.44 -6.12 -4.96
C ARG A 24 12.04 -5.44 -6.19
N GLU A 25 11.81 -4.14 -6.37
CA GLU A 25 12.39 -3.37 -7.47
C GLU A 25 13.93 -3.30 -7.35
N ILE A 26 14.46 -3.07 -6.14
CA ILE A 26 15.91 -3.09 -5.89
C ILE A 26 16.46 -4.49 -6.21
N GLN A 27 15.79 -5.54 -5.78
CA GLN A 27 16.17 -6.92 -6.03
C GLN A 27 16.19 -7.27 -7.54
N ALA A 28 15.28 -6.68 -8.31
CA ALA A 28 15.21 -6.91 -9.75
C ALA A 28 16.29 -6.13 -10.52
N THR A 29 16.76 -5.00 -9.98
CA THR A 29 17.68 -4.07 -10.67
C THR A 29 19.13 -4.15 -10.21
N ASP A 30 19.38 -4.59 -8.96
CA ASP A 30 20.73 -4.71 -8.40
C ASP A 30 21.23 -6.15 -8.44
N SER A 31 22.19 -6.42 -9.33
CA SER A 31 22.82 -7.74 -9.48
C SER A 31 23.62 -8.20 -8.25
N ASN A 32 23.99 -7.28 -7.36
CA ASN A 32 24.72 -7.58 -6.12
C ASN A 32 23.78 -7.89 -4.94
N PHE A 33 22.46 -7.73 -5.13
CA PHE A 33 21.50 -7.98 -4.07
C PHE A 33 21.46 -9.47 -3.70
N SER A 34 21.70 -9.78 -2.41
CA SER A 34 21.79 -11.16 -1.92
C SER A 34 20.46 -11.92 -1.84
N GLY A 35 19.34 -11.23 -2.07
CA GLY A 35 18.00 -11.79 -1.86
C GLY A 35 17.55 -11.89 -0.40
N LYS A 36 18.42 -11.56 0.56
CA LYS A 36 18.09 -11.60 1.98
C LYS A 36 17.29 -10.36 2.37
N VAL A 37 16.05 -10.57 2.76
CA VAL A 37 15.15 -9.51 3.23
C VAL A 37 14.60 -9.86 4.60
N ALA A 38 14.70 -8.95 5.55
CA ALA A 38 14.10 -9.10 6.86
C ALA A 38 13.13 -7.93 7.14
N LYS A 39 12.10 -8.22 7.92
CA LYS A 39 11.17 -7.25 8.48
C LYS A 39 11.15 -7.40 9.99
N ILE A 40 11.24 -6.30 10.71
CA ILE A 40 11.20 -6.27 12.18
C ILE A 40 10.55 -4.98 12.65
N SER A 41 9.85 -4.98 13.81
CA SER A 41 9.40 -3.73 14.42
C SER A 41 10.52 -3.09 15.23
N GLY A 42 10.47 -1.76 15.38
CA GLY A 42 11.42 -1.02 16.24
C GLY A 42 11.47 -1.59 17.65
N HIS A 43 10.31 -1.89 18.24
CA HIS A 43 10.23 -2.53 19.55
C HIS A 43 10.91 -3.92 19.59
N ALA A 44 10.72 -4.75 18.57
CA ALA A 44 11.34 -6.08 18.53
C ALA A 44 12.86 -6.00 18.29
N LEU A 45 13.31 -4.99 17.54
CA LEU A 45 14.74 -4.75 17.29
C LEU A 45 15.48 -4.36 18.58
N ASN A 46 14.82 -3.66 19.51
CA ASN A 46 15.39 -3.33 20.82
C ASN A 46 15.82 -4.55 21.65
N LYS A 47 15.23 -5.71 21.36
CA LYS A 47 15.49 -6.98 22.05
C LYS A 47 16.53 -7.87 21.37
N LYS A 48 17.07 -7.41 20.24
CA LYS A 48 18.03 -8.15 19.42
C LYS A 48 19.37 -7.44 19.36
N ASP A 49 20.41 -8.18 19.06
CA ASP A 49 21.67 -7.58 18.65
C ASP A 49 21.49 -6.99 17.23
N THR A 50 21.44 -5.66 17.18
CA THR A 50 21.23 -4.92 15.92
C THR A 50 22.42 -5.11 14.99
N ALA A 51 23.65 -5.12 15.49
CA ALA A 51 24.86 -5.29 14.67
C ALA A 51 24.91 -6.70 14.06
N ASP A 52 24.60 -7.73 14.83
CA ASP A 52 24.49 -9.12 14.33
C ASP A 52 23.36 -9.26 13.28
N THR A 53 22.21 -8.61 13.54
CA THR A 53 21.09 -8.60 12.58
C THR A 53 21.49 -8.01 11.24
N LEU A 54 22.19 -6.88 11.22
CA LEU A 54 22.66 -6.22 10.01
C LEU A 54 23.73 -7.04 9.28
N SER A 55 24.66 -7.65 10.03
CA SER A 55 25.72 -8.46 9.45
C SER A 55 25.18 -9.66 8.65
N LYS A 56 24.09 -10.25 9.10
CA LYS A 56 23.40 -11.37 8.44
C LYS A 56 22.68 -10.97 7.14
N LEU A 57 22.40 -9.67 6.97
CA LEU A 57 21.68 -9.11 5.82
C LEU A 57 22.59 -8.40 4.82
N LYS A 58 23.88 -8.71 4.83
CA LYS A 58 24.84 -8.13 3.88
C LYS A 58 24.33 -8.25 2.44
N ASN A 59 24.38 -7.13 1.70
CA ASN A 59 23.82 -6.98 0.34
C ASN A 59 22.33 -7.36 0.25
N GLY A 60 21.57 -7.14 1.30
CA GLY A 60 20.14 -7.39 1.37
C GLY A 60 19.35 -6.19 1.84
N ALA A 61 18.18 -6.39 2.42
CA ALA A 61 17.34 -5.32 2.93
C ALA A 61 16.77 -5.61 4.32
N LEU A 62 16.62 -4.54 5.11
CA LEU A 62 15.94 -4.55 6.40
C LEU A 62 14.81 -3.50 6.40
N ILE A 63 13.58 -3.95 6.59
CA ILE A 63 12.43 -3.07 6.81
C ILE A 63 12.19 -3.00 8.32
N ILE A 64 12.30 -1.81 8.89
CA ILE A 64 12.00 -1.54 10.30
C ILE A 64 10.65 -0.84 10.37
N CYS A 65 9.61 -1.58 10.76
CA CYS A 65 8.25 -1.06 10.93
C CYS A 65 8.11 -0.43 12.30
N LYS A 66 7.28 0.60 12.42
CA LYS A 66 7.14 1.38 13.65
C LYS A 66 8.51 1.75 14.19
N ALA A 67 9.29 2.38 13.32
CA ALA A 67 10.71 2.66 13.57
C ALA A 67 10.92 3.60 14.76
N SER A 68 9.93 4.45 15.06
CA SER A 68 9.95 5.34 16.24
C SER A 68 9.93 4.61 17.59
N GLU A 69 9.54 3.32 17.60
CA GLU A 69 9.60 2.49 18.81
C GLU A 69 11.01 2.00 19.15
N MET A 70 12.01 2.29 18.31
CA MET A 70 13.41 2.03 18.66
C MET A 70 13.83 2.90 19.85
N ASN A 71 14.53 2.31 20.82
CA ASN A 71 15.14 3.05 21.90
C ASN A 71 16.48 3.70 21.47
N ASP A 72 17.00 4.61 22.30
CA ASP A 72 18.21 5.36 22.00
C ASP A 72 19.43 4.44 21.77
N ALA A 73 19.53 3.32 22.51
CA ALA A 73 20.61 2.37 22.33
C ALA A 73 20.58 1.72 20.95
N THR A 74 19.39 1.25 20.53
CA THR A 74 19.18 0.64 19.20
C THR A 74 19.44 1.65 18.08
N ALA A 75 18.93 2.88 18.21
CA ALA A 75 19.15 3.95 17.24
C ALA A 75 20.65 4.28 17.07
N ASN A 76 21.38 4.34 18.18
CA ASN A 76 22.83 4.60 18.17
C ASN A 76 23.63 3.46 17.54
N VAL A 77 23.26 2.21 17.80
CA VAL A 77 23.91 1.04 17.17
C VAL A 77 23.63 1.02 15.67
N LEU A 78 22.39 1.28 15.27
CA LEU A 78 22.00 1.39 13.86
C LEU A 78 22.80 2.50 13.15
N HIS A 79 22.88 3.70 13.76
CA HIS A 79 23.66 4.80 13.22
C HIS A 79 25.15 4.42 13.03
N LYS A 80 25.78 3.83 14.05
CA LYS A 80 27.19 3.40 13.97
C LYS A 80 27.40 2.37 12.86
N ALA A 81 26.49 1.41 12.72
CA ALA A 81 26.56 0.40 11.67
C ALA A 81 26.42 1.00 10.27
N LEU A 82 25.62 2.04 10.11
CA LEU A 82 25.43 2.74 8.83
C LEU A 82 26.61 3.65 8.45
N GLN A 83 27.38 4.12 9.45
CA GLN A 83 28.59 4.91 9.21
C GLN A 83 29.81 4.06 8.82
N GLN A 84 29.85 2.80 9.24
CA GLN A 84 30.88 1.87 8.78
C GLN A 84 30.56 1.50 7.34
N GLU A 85 31.55 1.52 6.45
CA GLU A 85 31.42 1.30 5.01
C GLU A 85 30.36 0.22 4.70
N SER A 86 29.36 0.63 3.96
CA SER A 86 28.10 -0.06 3.80
C SER A 86 28.35 -1.52 3.38
N GLN A 87 27.82 -2.44 4.15
CA GLN A 87 27.76 -3.86 3.75
C GLN A 87 26.76 -4.07 2.58
N GLY A 88 26.46 -3.03 1.81
CA GLY A 88 25.49 -3.07 0.71
C GLY A 88 24.05 -3.31 1.17
N ILE A 89 23.74 -3.09 2.45
CA ILE A 89 22.40 -3.26 2.99
C ILE A 89 21.55 -2.04 2.72
N VAL A 90 20.30 -2.26 2.33
CA VAL A 90 19.26 -1.23 2.22
C VAL A 90 18.41 -1.26 3.47
N ILE A 91 18.27 -0.12 4.13
CA ILE A 91 17.41 0.03 5.31
C ILE A 91 16.24 0.93 4.99
N ILE A 92 15.04 0.44 5.28
CA ILE A 92 13.79 1.20 5.16
C ILE A 92 13.22 1.39 6.55
N LEU A 93 13.08 2.65 6.99
CA LEU A 93 12.31 3.01 8.17
C LEU A 93 10.87 3.29 7.75
N GLU A 94 9.93 2.61 8.38
CA GLU A 94 8.50 2.75 8.11
C GLU A 94 7.78 3.12 9.40
N ASP A 95 6.97 4.19 9.38
CA ASP A 95 6.17 4.64 10.51
C ASP A 95 5.15 5.71 10.09
N THR A 96 4.36 6.22 11.06
CA THR A 96 3.59 7.44 10.83
C THR A 96 4.51 8.66 10.71
N LYS A 97 4.10 9.64 9.90
CA LYS A 97 4.88 10.86 9.70
C LYS A 97 5.19 11.56 11.03
N ARG A 98 4.18 11.68 11.89
CA ARG A 98 4.31 12.35 13.19
C ARG A 98 5.33 11.66 14.11
N ASP A 99 5.28 10.34 14.16
CA ASP A 99 6.07 9.59 15.14
C ASP A 99 7.53 9.46 14.68
N ILE A 100 7.75 9.24 13.38
CA ILE A 100 9.11 9.20 12.82
C ILE A 100 9.80 10.58 12.90
N ASP A 101 9.06 11.67 12.66
CA ASP A 101 9.64 13.02 12.77
C ASP A 101 10.12 13.32 14.20
N LYS A 102 9.28 13.03 15.20
CA LYS A 102 9.67 13.17 16.62
C LYS A 102 10.87 12.30 16.99
N PHE A 103 10.93 11.08 16.47
CA PHE A 103 12.04 10.17 16.69
C PHE A 103 13.33 10.71 16.07
N LEU A 104 13.27 11.15 14.82
CA LEU A 104 14.44 11.66 14.09
C LEU A 104 14.91 13.04 14.57
N GLU A 105 14.04 13.84 15.18
CA GLU A 105 14.45 15.08 15.90
C GLU A 105 15.40 14.78 17.06
N LYS A 106 15.18 13.66 17.76
CA LYS A 106 16.09 13.21 18.84
C LYS A 106 17.34 12.51 18.32
N HIS A 107 17.31 12.00 17.10
CA HIS A 107 18.36 11.19 16.48
C HIS A 107 18.84 11.80 15.16
N GLU A 108 19.22 13.08 15.15
CA GLU A 108 19.66 13.83 13.96
C GLU A 108 20.75 13.10 13.16
N LYS A 109 21.73 12.53 13.86
CA LYS A 109 22.82 11.79 13.22
C LYS A 109 22.34 10.54 12.49
N LEU A 110 21.30 9.87 13.00
CA LEU A 110 20.69 8.74 12.31
C LEU A 110 19.90 9.22 11.07
N ARG A 111 19.20 10.35 11.17
CA ARG A 111 18.47 10.97 10.07
C ARG A 111 19.37 11.24 8.88
N GLU A 112 20.61 11.71 9.09
CA GLU A 112 21.58 11.98 8.03
C GLU A 112 21.96 10.74 7.19
N CYS A 113 21.76 9.54 7.74
CA CYS A 113 22.02 8.28 7.04
C CYS A 113 20.93 7.91 6.04
N PHE A 114 19.79 8.62 6.01
CA PHE A 114 18.67 8.37 5.13
C PHE A 114 18.55 9.49 4.10
N THR A 115 18.97 9.20 2.87
CA THR A 115 19.03 10.19 1.79
C THR A 115 17.74 10.35 1.00
N ALA A 116 16.83 9.41 1.15
CA ALA A 116 15.53 9.42 0.49
C ALA A 116 14.39 9.34 1.51
N ARG A 117 13.32 10.07 1.25
CA ARG A 117 12.10 10.04 2.07
C ARG A 117 10.88 10.06 1.14
N MET A 118 9.89 9.26 1.49
CA MET A 118 8.61 9.18 0.81
C MET A 118 7.50 9.34 1.85
N ASP A 119 6.84 10.48 1.84
CA ASP A 119 5.66 10.74 2.65
C ASP A 119 4.41 10.38 1.82
N VAL A 120 3.70 9.34 2.22
CA VAL A 120 2.48 8.89 1.55
C VAL A 120 1.30 9.57 2.21
N GLU A 121 0.54 10.34 1.43
CA GLU A 121 -0.64 11.05 1.89
C GLU A 121 -1.90 10.31 1.48
N ALA A 122 -2.92 10.32 2.35
CA ALA A 122 -4.23 9.80 2.02
C ALA A 122 -4.89 10.66 0.94
N LEU A 123 -5.50 10.01 -0.03
CA LEU A 123 -6.29 10.70 -1.04
C LEU A 123 -7.63 11.15 -0.43
N SER A 124 -8.10 12.35 -0.80
CA SER A 124 -9.43 12.80 -0.40
C SER A 124 -10.53 11.94 -1.03
N ASN A 125 -11.69 11.84 -0.37
CA ASN A 125 -12.84 11.10 -0.92
C ASN A 125 -13.23 11.60 -2.32
N ASN A 126 -13.18 12.91 -2.56
CA ASN A 126 -13.45 13.48 -3.87
C ASN A 126 -12.44 13.02 -4.94
N THR A 127 -11.16 12.93 -4.57
CA THR A 127 -10.11 12.42 -5.46
C THR A 127 -10.33 10.94 -5.77
N LEU A 128 -10.71 10.15 -4.77
CA LEU A 128 -11.03 8.74 -4.92
C LEU A 128 -12.25 8.51 -5.81
N VAL A 129 -13.30 9.32 -5.66
CA VAL A 129 -14.50 9.29 -6.52
C VAL A 129 -14.13 9.66 -7.96
N ALA A 130 -13.37 10.73 -8.16
CA ALA A 130 -12.90 11.12 -9.49
C ALA A 130 -12.08 10.02 -10.16
N PHE A 131 -11.21 9.35 -9.40
CA PHE A 131 -10.45 8.18 -9.86
C PHE A 131 -11.40 7.04 -10.27
N GLY A 132 -12.40 6.69 -9.45
CA GLY A 132 -13.35 5.63 -9.76
C GLY A 132 -14.14 5.90 -11.04
N LYS A 133 -14.56 7.16 -11.25
CA LYS A 133 -15.22 7.58 -12.52
C LYS A 133 -14.29 7.43 -13.72
N GLN A 134 -13.02 7.80 -13.58
CA GLN A 134 -12.04 7.66 -14.64
C GLN A 134 -11.79 6.18 -14.95
N TYR A 135 -11.59 5.35 -13.93
CA TYR A 135 -11.39 3.92 -14.08
C TYR A 135 -12.58 3.23 -14.74
N ALA A 136 -13.82 3.58 -14.37
CA ALA A 136 -15.02 3.06 -15.02
C ALA A 136 -15.03 3.40 -16.52
N ARG A 137 -14.64 4.62 -16.92
CA ARG A 137 -14.54 5.03 -18.34
C ARG A 137 -13.49 4.22 -19.09
N GLU A 138 -12.36 3.92 -18.49
CA GLU A 138 -11.32 3.06 -19.09
C GLU A 138 -11.83 1.64 -19.33
N MET A 139 -12.80 1.21 -18.52
CA MET A 139 -13.51 -0.07 -18.66
C MET A 139 -14.77 0.03 -19.57
N GLU A 140 -14.95 1.16 -20.27
CA GLU A 140 -16.10 1.44 -21.17
C GLU A 140 -17.46 1.58 -20.47
N TYR A 141 -17.45 1.96 -19.17
CA TYR A 141 -18.65 2.23 -18.37
C TYR A 141 -18.73 3.70 -17.99
N SER A 142 -19.96 4.18 -17.74
CA SER A 142 -20.21 5.50 -17.18
C SER A 142 -20.90 5.38 -15.82
N ILE A 143 -20.47 6.20 -14.87
CA ILE A 143 -21.10 6.33 -13.57
C ILE A 143 -21.98 7.59 -13.62
N ASP A 144 -23.30 7.44 -13.45
CA ASP A 144 -24.26 8.54 -13.37
C ASP A 144 -24.23 9.22 -11.98
N GLU A 145 -25.05 10.24 -11.78
CA GLU A 145 -25.09 11.00 -10.51
C GLU A 145 -25.43 10.13 -9.30
N LEU A 146 -26.35 9.16 -9.46
CA LEU A 146 -26.72 8.25 -8.37
C LEU A 146 -25.59 7.26 -8.08
N GLY A 147 -24.93 6.76 -9.11
CA GLY A 147 -23.75 5.92 -8.99
C GLY A 147 -22.57 6.65 -8.34
N GLU A 148 -22.38 7.95 -8.67
CA GLU A 148 -21.36 8.79 -8.04
C GLU A 148 -21.63 8.96 -6.55
N LEU A 149 -22.88 9.25 -6.18
CA LEU A 149 -23.28 9.35 -4.77
C LEU A 149 -23.10 8.03 -4.03
N ALA A 150 -23.47 6.91 -4.64
CA ALA A 150 -23.28 5.59 -4.07
C ALA A 150 -21.79 5.25 -3.88
N LEU A 151 -20.94 5.58 -4.85
CA LEU A 151 -19.49 5.41 -4.76
C LEU A 151 -18.92 6.26 -3.61
N HIS A 152 -19.33 7.52 -3.51
CA HIS A 152 -18.89 8.42 -2.44
C HIS A 152 -19.26 7.85 -1.06
N THR A 153 -20.52 7.46 -0.87
CA THR A 153 -21.00 6.85 0.38
C THR A 153 -20.22 5.57 0.71
N ARG A 154 -19.97 4.72 -0.30
CA ARG A 154 -19.21 3.49 -0.08
C ARG A 154 -17.78 3.74 0.36
N ILE A 155 -17.12 4.76 -0.23
CA ILE A 155 -15.79 5.20 0.17
C ILE A 155 -15.82 5.71 1.62
N GLU A 156 -16.79 6.56 1.98
CA GLU A 156 -16.93 7.06 3.35
C GLU A 156 -17.13 5.94 4.37
N ASP A 157 -18.00 4.98 4.09
CA ASP A 157 -18.26 3.84 4.97
C ASP A 157 -17.03 2.94 5.17
N MET A 158 -16.14 2.89 4.19
CA MET A 158 -14.90 2.11 4.26
C MET A 158 -13.76 2.85 4.96
N GLN A 159 -13.81 4.18 5.08
CA GLN A 159 -12.82 4.96 5.83
C GLN A 159 -12.96 4.69 7.32
N THR A 160 -11.99 4.03 7.91
CA THR A 160 -11.94 3.75 9.35
C THR A 160 -10.58 4.17 9.91
N ILE A 161 -10.45 4.15 11.24
CA ILE A 161 -9.16 4.44 11.90
C ILE A 161 -8.08 3.45 11.47
N ASP A 162 -8.47 2.20 11.22
CA ASP A 162 -7.54 1.12 10.89
C ASP A 162 -7.42 0.87 9.38
N HIS A 163 -8.22 1.54 8.55
CA HIS A 163 -8.21 1.40 7.09
C HIS A 163 -8.45 2.72 6.39
N VAL A 164 -7.43 3.18 5.69
CA VAL A 164 -7.51 4.32 4.77
C VAL A 164 -7.79 3.79 3.37
N VAL A 165 -8.91 4.22 2.78
CA VAL A 165 -9.31 3.80 1.44
C VAL A 165 -8.31 4.25 0.39
N THR A 166 -7.95 3.34 -0.50
CA THR A 166 -6.95 3.53 -1.55
C THR A 166 -7.59 3.42 -2.95
N VAL A 167 -6.81 3.74 -3.97
CA VAL A 167 -7.23 3.50 -5.37
C VAL A 167 -7.49 2.01 -5.66
N VAL A 168 -6.85 1.10 -4.92
CA VAL A 168 -7.08 -0.34 -5.08
C VAL A 168 -8.48 -0.72 -4.60
N ASP A 169 -8.89 -0.17 -3.45
CA ASP A 169 -10.24 -0.40 -2.91
C ASP A 169 -11.29 0.17 -3.87
N VAL A 170 -11.06 1.37 -4.41
CA VAL A 170 -11.98 1.99 -5.38
C VAL A 170 -12.09 1.17 -6.66
N LYS A 171 -10.99 0.63 -7.18
CA LYS A 171 -11.02 -0.31 -8.33
C LYS A 171 -11.91 -1.50 -8.02
N GLN A 172 -11.74 -2.12 -6.86
CA GLN A 172 -12.56 -3.26 -6.46
C GLN A 172 -14.05 -2.91 -6.40
N ILE A 173 -14.41 -1.75 -5.81
CA ILE A 173 -15.82 -1.28 -5.77
C ILE A 173 -16.39 -1.14 -7.18
N VAL A 174 -15.64 -0.53 -8.10
CA VAL A 174 -16.08 -0.31 -9.48
C VAL A 174 -16.19 -1.65 -10.23
N ASP A 175 -15.24 -2.56 -10.06
CA ASP A 175 -15.27 -3.90 -10.66
C ASP A 175 -16.48 -4.72 -10.19
N GLU A 176 -16.80 -4.67 -8.89
CA GLU A 176 -18.00 -5.27 -8.32
C GLU A 176 -19.28 -4.67 -8.93
N ALA A 177 -19.35 -3.34 -9.06
CA ALA A 177 -20.49 -2.66 -9.66
C ALA A 177 -20.68 -3.05 -11.14
N ILE A 178 -19.60 -3.11 -11.92
CA ILE A 178 -19.61 -3.56 -13.33
C ILE A 178 -20.08 -5.02 -13.43
N ALA A 179 -19.56 -5.89 -12.57
CA ALA A 179 -19.98 -7.30 -12.55
C ALA A 179 -21.48 -7.46 -12.22
N HIS A 180 -22.03 -6.63 -11.33
CA HIS A 180 -23.45 -6.61 -11.03
C HIS A 180 -24.30 -6.07 -12.17
N ALA A 181 -23.87 -5.02 -12.86
CA ALA A 181 -24.55 -4.47 -14.02
C ALA A 181 -24.63 -5.52 -15.14
N ASN A 182 -23.55 -6.22 -15.41
CA ASN A 182 -23.49 -7.28 -16.44
C ASN A 182 -24.40 -8.47 -16.11
N LYS A 183 -24.47 -8.88 -14.84
CA LYS A 183 -25.41 -9.97 -14.43
C LYS A 183 -26.87 -9.58 -14.63
N LYS A 184 -27.26 -8.34 -14.31
CA LYS A 184 -28.63 -7.86 -14.53
C LYS A 184 -28.96 -7.78 -16.01
N THR A 185 -28.04 -7.31 -16.85
CA THR A 185 -28.22 -7.23 -18.32
C THR A 185 -28.37 -8.61 -18.92
N LEU A 186 -27.53 -9.58 -18.53
CA LEU A 186 -27.65 -10.97 -18.97
C LEU A 186 -28.98 -11.60 -18.55
N LYS A 187 -29.41 -11.40 -17.30
CA LYS A 187 -30.70 -11.91 -16.82
C LYS A 187 -31.84 -11.33 -17.63
N HIS A 188 -31.88 -10.03 -17.84
CA HIS A 188 -32.91 -9.37 -18.64
C HIS A 188 -32.90 -9.85 -20.09
N PHE A 189 -31.72 -10.07 -20.70
CA PHE A 189 -31.58 -10.62 -22.03
C PHE A 189 -32.15 -12.05 -22.13
N PHE A 190 -31.86 -12.90 -21.15
CA PHE A 190 -32.44 -14.25 -21.08
C PHE A 190 -33.95 -14.23 -20.84
N ASP A 191 -34.45 -13.37 -19.95
CA ASP A 191 -35.89 -13.22 -19.68
C ASP A 191 -36.64 -12.81 -20.96
N VAL A 192 -36.09 -11.88 -21.76
CA VAL A 192 -36.66 -11.47 -23.06
C VAL A 192 -36.60 -12.60 -24.09
N LEU A 193 -35.49 -13.32 -24.18
CA LEU A 193 -35.34 -14.44 -25.11
C LEU A 193 -36.28 -15.62 -24.79
N PHE A 194 -36.56 -15.86 -23.53
CA PHE A 194 -37.46 -16.95 -23.11
C PHE A 194 -38.92 -16.53 -23.05
N ALA A 195 -39.22 -15.24 -22.85
CA ALA A 195 -40.59 -14.72 -22.91
C ALA A 195 -41.23 -14.91 -24.31
N ASN A 196 -40.42 -14.76 -25.39
CA ASN A 196 -40.89 -14.97 -26.74
C ASN A 196 -41.08 -16.45 -27.12
N ARG A 197 -40.75 -17.41 -26.27
CA ARG A 197 -40.90 -18.84 -26.54
C ARG A 197 -42.22 -19.43 -26.06
N TYR A 198 -42.99 -18.71 -25.25
CA TYR A 198 -44.26 -19.19 -24.69
C TYR A 198 -45.49 -18.72 -25.48
N ASP A 199 -45.34 -17.76 -26.44
CA ASP A 199 -46.46 -17.27 -27.25
C ASP A 199 -46.73 -18.08 -28.50
N ASP A 200 -45.85 -19.05 -28.87
CA ASP A 200 -46.03 -19.83 -30.10
C ASP A 200 -46.71 -21.23 -29.93
N GLU A 201 -47.04 -21.60 -28.66
CA GLU A 201 -47.65 -22.93 -28.40
C GLU A 201 -49.19 -22.91 -28.21
N ASP A 202 -49.85 -21.74 -28.24
CA ASP A 202 -51.32 -21.65 -28.08
C ASP A 202 -52.12 -21.43 -29.36
N MET A 203 -51.57 -21.78 -30.52
CA MET A 203 -52.35 -21.79 -31.78
C MET A 203 -52.30 -23.13 -32.50
N ILE A 204 -52.84 -24.16 -31.83
CA ILE A 204 -53.35 -25.37 -32.54
C ILE A 204 -54.66 -25.79 -31.84
N ILE A 205 -55.79 -25.28 -32.29
CA ILE A 205 -57.06 -26.01 -32.48
C ILE A 205 -57.80 -25.36 -33.65
#